data_337a7a7427425c8f9092e054bc2b0185
#
_entry.id   337a7a7427425c8f9092e054bc2b0185
#
_cell.length_a   1.000
_cell.length_b   1.000
_cell.length_c   1.000
_cell.angle_alpha   90.00
_cell.angle_beta   90.00
_cell.angle_gamma   90.00
#
_symmetry.space_group_name_H-M   'P 1'
#
loop_
_entity.id
_entity.type
_entity.pdbx_description
1 polymer ?
#
loop_
_entity_poly.entity_id
_entity_poly.type
_entity_poly.pdbx_seq_one_letter_code
_entity_poly.pdbx_strand_id
1 'polypeptide(L)'
;PHTFKGRMRKAQEDLLLQAHAQGRIEATVLRLPDFYGPGVHNSLLHGAFEAAAHGGRADMIGPLDRPHEFVYVPDVGPVVARLIDTPQAFGRVWHLAGAGATTQRDIVSEIERLSGRPLKLRVAGKTALRLAGLFSPLMRELAEMHYLLTDPLIMDDSALHTLLGPIAKTPYAQGIRATLDAARAGAGSVMNSSPQQATA
;
A
#
# COMPACT_ATOMS: atom_id res chain seq x y z
N PRO A 1 10.50 -15.70 -7.89
CA PRO A 1 9.80 -14.62 -8.62
C PRO A 1 10.27 -14.58 -10.08
N HIS A 2 9.34 -14.38 -11.04
CA HIS A 2 9.65 -14.34 -12.48
C HIS A 2 10.00 -12.92 -12.98
N THR A 3 9.59 -11.87 -12.24
CA THR A 3 9.87 -10.48 -12.60
C THR A 3 11.22 -10.01 -12.08
N PHE A 4 11.82 -8.99 -12.72
CA PHE A 4 13.08 -8.40 -12.27
C PHE A 4 12.96 -7.84 -10.85
N LYS A 5 11.92 -7.01 -10.61
CA LYS A 5 11.68 -6.40 -9.30
C LYS A 5 11.43 -7.44 -8.20
N GLY A 6 10.69 -8.51 -8.53
CA GLY A 6 10.49 -9.64 -7.61
C GLY A 6 11.78 -10.36 -7.24
N ARG A 7 12.66 -10.60 -8.22
CA ARG A 7 13.99 -11.20 -7.96
C ARG A 7 14.85 -10.30 -7.08
N MET A 8 14.85 -8.98 -7.32
CA MET A 8 15.61 -8.05 -6.49
C MET A 8 15.12 -8.04 -5.05
N ARG A 9 13.79 -8.02 -4.83
CA ARG A 9 13.21 -8.12 -3.48
C ARG A 9 13.58 -9.42 -2.78
N LYS A 10 13.55 -10.55 -3.52
CA LYS A 10 13.97 -11.85 -2.98
C LYS A 10 15.45 -11.86 -2.61
N ALA A 11 16.30 -11.29 -3.46
CA ALA A 11 17.75 -11.22 -3.19
C ALA A 11 18.05 -10.35 -1.95
N GLN A 12 17.33 -9.24 -1.76
CA GLN A 12 17.45 -8.42 -0.55
C GLN A 12 17.04 -9.19 0.72
N GLU A 13 15.95 -9.94 0.67
CA GLU A 13 15.51 -10.78 1.78
C GLU A 13 16.54 -11.86 2.10
N ASP A 14 17.03 -12.58 1.08
CA ASP A 14 18.03 -13.64 1.26
C ASP A 14 19.31 -13.09 1.88
N LEU A 15 19.78 -11.92 1.44
CA LEU A 15 20.96 -11.26 1.99
C LEU A 15 20.78 -10.91 3.48
N LEU A 16 19.62 -10.39 3.86
CA LEU A 16 19.27 -10.06 5.25
C LEU A 16 19.27 -11.31 6.13
N LEU A 17 18.57 -12.37 5.71
CA LEU A 17 18.48 -13.60 6.47
C LEU A 17 19.83 -14.33 6.55
N GLN A 18 20.63 -14.27 5.48
CA GLN A 18 22.01 -14.82 5.50
C GLN A 18 22.90 -14.05 6.49
N ALA A 19 22.79 -12.71 6.52
CA ALA A 19 23.56 -11.91 7.48
C ALA A 19 23.16 -12.22 8.94
N HIS A 20 21.87 -12.46 9.18
CA HIS A 20 21.38 -12.93 10.47
C HIS A 20 21.94 -14.30 10.84
N ALA A 21 21.87 -15.29 9.93
CA ALA A 21 22.38 -16.64 10.17
C ALA A 21 23.90 -16.68 10.45
N GLN A 22 24.64 -15.68 9.95
CA GLN A 22 26.06 -15.50 10.21
C GLN A 22 26.36 -14.72 11.50
N GLY A 23 25.35 -14.34 12.26
CA GLY A 23 25.50 -13.57 13.51
C GLY A 23 25.96 -12.12 13.31
N ARG A 24 25.91 -11.59 12.09
CA ARG A 24 26.34 -10.21 11.78
C ARG A 24 25.31 -9.16 12.15
N ILE A 25 24.03 -9.51 12.12
CA ILE A 25 22.89 -8.65 12.47
C ILE A 25 21.77 -9.49 13.08
N GLU A 26 20.88 -8.87 13.82
CA GLU A 26 19.56 -9.41 14.14
C GLU A 26 18.56 -8.89 13.13
N ALA A 27 17.97 -9.77 12.34
CA ALA A 27 17.04 -9.39 11.28
C ALA A 27 15.77 -10.24 11.29
N THR A 28 14.66 -9.61 11.03
CA THR A 28 13.37 -10.22 10.71
C THR A 28 12.77 -9.52 9.49
N VAL A 29 11.91 -10.18 8.75
CA VAL A 29 11.27 -9.63 7.56
C VAL A 29 9.77 -9.68 7.74
N LEU A 30 9.10 -8.55 7.60
CA LEU A 30 7.64 -8.45 7.57
C LEU A 30 7.19 -8.13 6.14
N ARG A 31 6.47 -9.06 5.52
CA ARG A 31 5.85 -8.85 4.21
C ARG A 31 4.43 -8.34 4.38
N LEU A 32 4.10 -7.33 3.61
CA LEU A 32 2.81 -6.67 3.59
C LEU A 32 2.16 -6.81 2.20
N PRO A 33 0.82 -6.85 2.10
CA PRO A 33 0.14 -6.61 0.84
C PRO A 33 0.29 -5.14 0.42
N ASP A 34 -0.45 -4.70 -0.60
CA ASP A 34 -0.54 -3.27 -0.89
C ASP A 34 -1.11 -2.51 0.32
N PHE A 35 -0.76 -1.24 0.45
CA PHE A 35 -1.04 -0.48 1.65
C PHE A 35 -1.72 0.86 1.35
N TYR A 36 -2.45 1.36 2.34
CA TYR A 36 -3.10 2.65 2.31
C TYR A 36 -3.10 3.27 3.72
N GLY A 37 -3.39 4.55 3.81
CA GLY A 37 -3.48 5.25 5.09
C GLY A 37 -3.10 6.72 4.97
N PRO A 38 -3.24 7.50 6.05
CA PRO A 38 -2.80 8.88 6.10
C PRO A 38 -1.32 9.04 5.69
N GLY A 39 -1.05 9.99 4.78
CA GLY A 39 0.31 10.26 4.29
C GLY A 39 0.90 9.24 3.31
N VAL A 40 0.13 8.25 2.88
CA VAL A 40 0.57 7.24 1.91
C VAL A 40 0.29 7.73 0.48
N HIS A 41 1.33 8.25 -0.18
CA HIS A 41 1.24 8.76 -1.55
C HIS A 41 1.53 7.71 -2.63
N ASN A 42 2.29 6.67 -2.30
CA ASN A 42 2.65 5.59 -3.24
C ASN A 42 1.75 4.36 -3.04
N SER A 43 0.45 4.54 -3.27
CA SER A 43 -0.57 3.50 -3.15
C SER A 43 -1.35 3.37 -4.45
N LEU A 44 -1.84 2.16 -4.77
CA LEU A 44 -2.79 1.92 -5.86
C LEU A 44 -4.08 2.74 -5.70
N LEU A 45 -4.42 3.09 -4.47
CA LEU A 45 -5.65 3.81 -4.12
C LEU A 45 -5.47 5.34 -4.07
N HIS A 46 -4.22 5.84 -4.18
CA HIS A 46 -3.91 7.26 -4.02
C HIS A 46 -4.76 8.16 -4.91
N GLY A 47 -4.88 7.83 -6.21
CA GLY A 47 -5.68 8.62 -7.16
C GLY A 47 -7.16 8.74 -6.77
N ALA A 48 -7.73 7.72 -6.12
CA ALA A 48 -9.11 7.77 -5.64
C ALA A 48 -9.27 8.71 -4.43
N PHE A 49 -8.35 8.66 -3.47
CA PHE A 49 -8.34 9.56 -2.31
C PHE A 49 -8.14 11.03 -2.73
N GLU A 50 -7.19 11.29 -3.62
CA GLU A 50 -6.92 12.63 -4.14
C GLU A 50 -8.14 13.20 -4.88
N ALA A 51 -8.74 12.42 -5.78
CA ALA A 51 -9.94 12.84 -6.49
C ALA A 51 -11.13 13.08 -5.55
N ALA A 52 -11.26 12.28 -4.49
CA ALA A 52 -12.30 12.47 -3.48
C ALA A 52 -12.04 13.70 -2.60
N ALA A 53 -10.81 14.02 -2.28
CA ALA A 53 -10.44 15.18 -1.47
C ALA A 53 -10.52 16.48 -2.26
N HIS A 54 -9.95 16.51 -3.47
CA HIS A 54 -9.68 17.74 -4.22
C HIS A 54 -10.49 17.87 -5.52
N GLY A 55 -11.18 16.82 -5.93
CA GLY A 55 -11.87 16.77 -7.22
C GLY A 55 -10.97 16.27 -8.34
N GLY A 56 -11.52 16.31 -9.56
CA GLY A 56 -10.80 15.82 -10.72
C GLY A 56 -11.12 14.37 -11.07
N ARG A 57 -10.13 13.67 -11.64
CA ARG A 57 -10.23 12.28 -12.07
C ARG A 57 -9.35 11.39 -11.19
N ALA A 58 -9.89 10.25 -10.78
CA ALA A 58 -9.13 9.21 -10.09
C ALA A 58 -8.41 8.34 -11.14
N ASP A 59 -7.09 8.43 -11.19
CA ASP A 59 -6.26 7.57 -12.02
C ASP A 59 -5.96 6.28 -11.28
N MET A 60 -6.44 5.17 -11.83
CA MET A 60 -6.35 3.84 -11.24
C MET A 60 -5.66 2.87 -12.21
N ILE A 61 -5.10 1.81 -11.65
CA ILE A 61 -4.54 0.70 -12.43
C ILE A 61 -5.47 -0.50 -12.25
N GLY A 62 -6.07 -0.97 -13.36
CA GLY A 62 -7.02 -2.08 -13.36
C GLY A 62 -6.39 -3.45 -13.64
N PRO A 63 -7.15 -4.52 -13.48
CA PRO A 63 -8.59 -4.58 -13.22
C PRO A 63 -8.94 -4.19 -11.77
N LEU A 64 -10.11 -3.54 -11.58
CA LEU A 64 -10.54 -3.05 -10.26
C LEU A 64 -11.36 -4.08 -9.48
N ASP A 65 -11.90 -5.09 -10.17
CA ASP A 65 -12.89 -6.04 -9.64
C ASP A 65 -12.25 -7.38 -9.21
N ARG A 66 -10.93 -7.46 -9.15
CA ARG A 66 -10.24 -8.66 -8.69
C ARG A 66 -10.04 -8.62 -7.18
N PRO A 67 -10.18 -9.77 -6.49
CA PRO A 67 -9.84 -9.87 -5.08
C PRO A 67 -8.42 -9.36 -4.84
N HIS A 68 -8.28 -8.51 -3.86
CA HIS A 68 -7.02 -7.90 -3.44
C HIS A 68 -7.04 -7.68 -1.95
N GLU A 69 -5.90 -7.34 -1.38
CA GLU A 69 -5.79 -7.07 0.04
C GLU A 69 -4.97 -5.81 0.26
N PHE A 70 -5.43 -4.98 1.19
CA PHE A 70 -4.73 -3.76 1.57
C PHE A 70 -4.54 -3.72 3.09
N VAL A 71 -3.33 -3.39 3.54
CA VAL A 71 -3.05 -3.15 4.95
C VAL A 71 -3.14 -1.65 5.25
N TYR A 72 -3.76 -1.31 6.36
CA TYR A 72 -3.79 0.06 6.87
C TYR A 72 -2.48 0.37 7.58
N VAL A 73 -1.69 1.31 7.06
CA VAL A 73 -0.31 1.56 7.53
C VAL A 73 -0.20 1.83 9.03
N PRO A 74 -1.12 2.56 9.70
CA PRO A 74 -1.07 2.73 11.15
C PRO A 74 -1.13 1.43 11.96
N ASP A 75 -1.71 0.34 11.42
CA ASP A 75 -1.74 -0.96 12.10
C ASP A 75 -0.38 -1.67 12.08
N VAL A 76 0.52 -1.29 11.19
CA VAL A 76 1.83 -1.94 11.01
C VAL A 76 2.78 -1.62 12.15
N GLY A 77 2.78 -0.38 12.62
CA GLY A 77 3.69 0.10 13.67
C GLY A 77 3.66 -0.75 14.95
N PRO A 78 2.49 -0.99 15.55
CA PRO A 78 2.36 -1.84 16.72
C PRO A 78 2.84 -3.28 16.51
N VAL A 79 2.65 -3.84 15.31
CA VAL A 79 3.13 -5.18 14.97
C VAL A 79 4.65 -5.22 14.88
N VAL A 80 5.26 -4.21 14.25
CA VAL A 80 6.72 -4.08 14.16
C VAL A 80 7.33 -3.96 15.55
N ALA A 81 6.76 -3.13 16.44
CA ALA A 81 7.23 -3.00 17.83
C ALA A 81 7.21 -4.36 18.55
N ARG A 82 6.09 -5.10 18.45
CA ARG A 82 5.99 -6.43 19.07
C ARG A 82 7.00 -7.43 18.47
N LEU A 83 7.27 -7.38 17.16
CA LEU A 83 8.26 -8.26 16.52
C LEU A 83 9.67 -7.98 17.04
N ILE A 84 10.03 -6.71 17.26
CA ILE A 84 11.35 -6.31 17.80
C ILE A 84 11.54 -6.85 19.22
N ASP A 85 10.48 -6.86 20.03
CA ASP A 85 10.52 -7.35 21.42
C ASP A 85 10.38 -8.88 21.51
N THR A 86 10.27 -9.62 20.38
CA THR A 86 10.07 -11.06 20.35
C THR A 86 11.30 -11.76 19.75
N PRO A 87 12.21 -12.33 20.57
CA PRO A 87 13.42 -12.99 20.07
C PRO A 87 13.15 -14.09 19.03
N GLN A 88 12.03 -14.80 19.14
CA GLN A 88 11.64 -15.87 18.21
C GLN A 88 11.23 -15.35 16.83
N ALA A 89 11.05 -14.03 16.67
CA ALA A 89 10.71 -13.41 15.40
C ALA A 89 11.94 -13.31 14.47
N PHE A 90 13.14 -13.30 15.00
CA PHE A 90 14.35 -13.07 14.22
C PHE A 90 14.74 -14.31 13.39
N GLY A 91 15.43 -14.07 12.28
CA GLY A 91 15.81 -15.09 11.31
C GLY A 91 14.65 -15.62 10.44
N ARG A 92 13.48 -14.98 10.47
CA ARG A 92 12.26 -15.45 9.81
C ARG A 92 11.62 -14.38 8.96
N VAL A 93 10.72 -14.85 8.06
CA VAL A 93 9.82 -14.03 7.26
C VAL A 93 8.41 -14.19 7.82
N TRP A 94 7.78 -13.08 8.10
CA TRP A 94 6.41 -13.01 8.58
C TRP A 94 5.53 -12.32 7.55
N HIS A 95 4.25 -12.69 7.52
CA HIS A 95 3.25 -12.01 6.72
C HIS A 95 2.29 -11.27 7.66
N LEU A 96 1.88 -10.08 7.29
CA LEU A 96 0.78 -9.36 7.94
C LEU A 96 -0.27 -9.05 6.88
N ALA A 97 -1.41 -9.69 7.01
CA ALA A 97 -2.57 -9.46 6.16
C ALA A 97 -3.30 -8.16 6.53
N GLY A 98 -4.10 -7.64 5.60
CA GLY A 98 -5.02 -6.54 5.88
C GLY A 98 -6.26 -6.97 6.65
N ALA A 99 -7.33 -6.17 6.59
CA ALA A 99 -8.61 -6.44 7.24
C ALA A 99 -9.49 -7.45 6.46
N GLY A 100 -8.89 -8.24 5.58
CA GLY A 100 -9.53 -9.23 4.74
C GLY A 100 -9.51 -8.87 3.26
N ALA A 101 -9.90 -9.83 2.41
CA ALA A 101 -9.97 -9.62 0.97
C ALA A 101 -11.08 -8.62 0.60
N THR A 102 -10.77 -7.75 -0.35
CA THR A 102 -11.66 -6.73 -0.90
C THR A 102 -11.34 -6.55 -2.39
N THR A 103 -11.91 -5.54 -3.05
CA THR A 103 -11.53 -5.13 -4.40
C THR A 103 -11.21 -3.63 -4.41
N GLN A 104 -10.42 -3.17 -5.39
CA GLN A 104 -10.23 -1.73 -5.57
C GLN A 104 -11.58 -1.03 -5.80
N ARG A 105 -12.53 -1.68 -6.47
CA ARG A 105 -13.88 -1.14 -6.70
C ARG A 105 -14.66 -0.95 -5.40
N ASP A 106 -14.62 -1.91 -4.48
CA ASP A 106 -15.30 -1.79 -3.18
C ASP A 106 -14.72 -0.64 -2.37
N ILE A 107 -13.38 -0.49 -2.38
CA ILE A 107 -12.71 0.66 -1.74
C ILE A 107 -13.16 1.98 -2.38
N VAL A 108 -13.20 2.07 -3.72
CA VAL A 108 -13.68 3.27 -4.43
C VAL A 108 -15.13 3.57 -4.05
N SER A 109 -16.00 2.57 -4.03
CA SER A 109 -17.42 2.74 -3.66
C SER A 109 -17.56 3.27 -2.22
N GLU A 110 -16.71 2.80 -1.30
CA GLU A 110 -16.71 3.31 0.07
C GLU A 110 -16.17 4.74 0.16
N ILE A 111 -15.16 5.10 -0.64
CA ILE A 111 -14.67 6.48 -0.77
C ILE A 111 -15.78 7.40 -1.32
N GLU A 112 -16.52 6.97 -2.35
CA GLU A 112 -17.67 7.70 -2.91
C GLU A 112 -18.76 7.93 -1.87
N ARG A 113 -19.11 6.88 -1.13
CA ARG A 113 -20.10 6.94 -0.04
C ARG A 113 -19.69 7.94 1.04
N LEU A 114 -18.42 7.92 1.47
CA LEU A 114 -17.89 8.81 2.52
C LEU A 114 -17.68 10.24 2.04
N SER A 115 -17.36 10.44 0.76
CA SER A 115 -17.16 11.77 0.18
C SER A 115 -18.45 12.44 -0.24
N GLY A 116 -19.55 11.66 -0.38
CA GLY A 116 -20.85 12.13 -0.82
C GLY A 116 -20.93 12.47 -2.32
N ARG A 117 -19.98 12.00 -3.13
CA ARG A 117 -19.92 12.26 -4.56
C ARG A 117 -19.32 11.11 -5.36
N PRO A 118 -19.79 10.84 -6.59
CA PRO A 118 -19.21 9.84 -7.46
C PRO A 118 -17.84 10.32 -7.98
N LEU A 119 -16.91 9.37 -8.15
CA LEU A 119 -15.58 9.61 -8.70
C LEU A 119 -15.55 9.35 -10.21
N LYS A 120 -14.90 10.23 -10.96
CA LYS A 120 -14.62 10.02 -12.37
C LYS A 120 -13.35 9.17 -12.50
N LEU A 121 -13.50 7.87 -12.73
CA LEU A 121 -12.39 6.95 -12.84
C LEU A 121 -11.77 6.97 -14.24
N ARG A 122 -10.43 6.96 -14.29
CA ARG A 122 -9.64 6.63 -15.49
C ARG A 122 -8.77 5.43 -15.16
N VAL A 123 -9.08 4.28 -15.77
CA VAL A 123 -8.43 3.01 -15.45
C VAL A 123 -7.44 2.64 -16.55
N ALA A 124 -6.16 2.54 -16.20
CA ALA A 124 -5.13 2.06 -17.09
C ALA A 124 -5.00 0.53 -16.99
N GLY A 125 -5.25 -0.16 -18.11
CA GLY A 125 -4.98 -1.59 -18.22
C GLY A 125 -3.54 -1.88 -18.70
N LYS A 126 -3.16 -3.16 -18.73
CA LYS A 126 -1.80 -3.62 -19.09
C LYS A 126 -1.31 -3.06 -20.44
N THR A 127 -2.18 -3.00 -21.46
CA THR A 127 -1.79 -2.48 -22.78
C THR A 127 -1.46 -1.00 -22.73
N ALA A 128 -2.27 -0.19 -22.02
CA ALA A 128 -2.02 1.23 -21.87
C ALA A 128 -0.71 1.48 -21.10
N LEU A 129 -0.44 0.71 -20.04
CA LEU A 129 0.81 0.78 -19.29
C LEU A 129 2.03 0.40 -20.14
N ARG A 130 1.91 -0.62 -21.02
CA ARG A 130 2.99 -1.02 -21.94
C ARG A 130 3.30 0.07 -22.96
N LEU A 131 2.28 0.69 -23.54
CA LEU A 131 2.47 1.80 -24.48
C LEU A 131 3.11 3.01 -23.81
N ALA A 132 2.61 3.41 -22.63
CA ALA A 132 3.21 4.48 -21.85
C ALA A 132 4.64 4.14 -21.37
N GLY A 133 4.94 2.86 -21.16
CA GLY A 133 6.26 2.34 -20.78
C GLY A 133 7.34 2.52 -21.84
N LEU A 134 6.98 2.84 -23.09
CA LEU A 134 7.95 3.21 -24.12
C LEU A 134 8.64 4.54 -23.81
N PHE A 135 7.94 5.43 -23.10
CA PHE A 135 8.40 6.78 -22.78
C PHE A 135 8.67 7.01 -21.28
N SER A 136 8.23 6.08 -20.41
CA SER A 136 8.34 6.21 -18.96
C SER A 136 8.82 4.90 -18.31
N PRO A 137 10.00 4.90 -17.64
CA PRO A 137 10.48 3.74 -16.88
C PRO A 137 9.48 3.28 -15.81
N LEU A 138 8.81 4.22 -15.14
CA LEU A 138 7.80 3.91 -14.11
C LEU A 138 6.62 3.12 -14.71
N MET A 139 6.11 3.52 -15.87
CA MET A 139 5.00 2.82 -16.54
C MET A 139 5.42 1.42 -16.99
N ARG A 140 6.68 1.23 -17.36
CA ARG A 140 7.24 -0.08 -17.68
C ARG A 140 7.27 -1.01 -16.45
N GLU A 141 7.70 -0.49 -15.32
CA GLU A 141 7.68 -1.24 -14.06
C GLU A 141 6.26 -1.61 -13.64
N LEU A 142 5.31 -0.69 -13.74
CA LEU A 142 3.90 -0.96 -13.45
C LEU A 142 3.31 -2.02 -14.40
N ALA A 143 3.68 -1.99 -15.68
CA ALA A 143 3.28 -3.03 -16.63
C ALA A 143 3.87 -4.41 -16.30
N GLU A 144 5.11 -4.47 -15.81
CA GLU A 144 5.75 -5.70 -15.34
C GLU A 144 5.04 -6.27 -14.09
N MET A 145 4.60 -5.40 -13.18
CA MET A 145 3.96 -5.80 -11.93
C MET A 145 2.44 -5.99 -12.06
N HIS A 146 1.86 -5.74 -13.23
CA HIS A 146 0.41 -5.82 -13.44
C HIS A 146 -0.19 -7.21 -13.11
N TYR A 147 0.61 -8.27 -13.15
CA TYR A 147 0.15 -9.62 -12.77
C TYR A 147 -0.35 -9.70 -11.32
N LEU A 148 0.19 -8.87 -10.41
CA LEU A 148 -0.26 -8.82 -9.02
C LEU A 148 -1.72 -8.33 -8.88
N LEU A 149 -2.25 -7.65 -9.92
CA LEU A 149 -3.63 -7.20 -9.96
C LEU A 149 -4.55 -8.20 -10.67
N THR A 150 -4.00 -9.13 -11.48
CA THR A 150 -4.77 -10.16 -12.19
C THR A 150 -4.84 -11.48 -11.44
N ASP A 151 -3.77 -11.81 -10.72
CA ASP A 151 -3.64 -13.05 -9.96
C ASP A 151 -3.77 -12.70 -8.47
N PRO A 152 -4.92 -12.98 -7.83
CA PRO A 152 -5.17 -12.58 -6.46
C PRO A 152 -4.09 -13.07 -5.51
N LEU A 153 -3.49 -12.17 -4.75
CA LEU A 153 -2.53 -12.46 -3.69
C LEU A 153 -3.19 -12.10 -2.36
N ILE A 154 -3.66 -13.12 -1.66
CA ILE A 154 -4.22 -12.99 -0.32
C ILE A 154 -3.18 -13.53 0.67
N MET A 155 -2.86 -12.74 1.68
CA MET A 155 -1.82 -13.06 2.66
C MET A 155 -2.39 -14.00 3.73
N ASP A 156 -1.61 -15.00 4.10
CA ASP A 156 -1.86 -15.82 5.30
C ASP A 156 -0.91 -15.35 6.41
N ASP A 157 -1.48 -14.76 7.45
CA ASP A 157 -0.75 -14.28 8.63
C ASP A 157 -0.97 -15.14 9.90
N SER A 158 -1.48 -16.34 9.74
CA SER A 158 -1.72 -17.28 10.84
C SER A 158 -0.48 -17.57 11.69
N ALA A 159 0.69 -17.69 11.05
CA ALA A 159 1.97 -17.88 11.73
C ALA A 159 2.33 -16.66 12.60
N LEU A 160 2.04 -15.44 12.13
CA LEU A 160 2.28 -14.22 12.89
C LEU A 160 1.32 -14.14 14.09
N HIS A 161 0.05 -14.51 13.91
CA HIS A 161 -0.91 -14.63 15.00
C HIS A 161 -0.52 -15.69 16.04
N THR A 162 0.07 -16.80 15.59
CA THR A 162 0.58 -17.83 16.51
C THR A 162 1.74 -17.29 17.35
N LEU A 163 2.63 -16.50 16.76
CA LEU A 163 3.76 -15.92 17.47
C LEU A 163 3.35 -14.81 18.43
N LEU A 164 2.58 -13.84 17.93
CA LEU A 164 2.28 -12.61 18.67
C LEU A 164 0.92 -12.63 19.39
N GLY A 165 0.06 -13.64 19.16
CA GLY A 165 -1.33 -13.61 19.58
C GLY A 165 -2.18 -12.67 18.71
N PRO A 166 -3.37 -12.25 19.18
CA PRO A 166 -4.28 -11.43 18.40
C PRO A 166 -3.64 -10.11 17.91
N ILE A 167 -3.88 -9.79 16.64
CA ILE A 167 -3.45 -8.56 15.99
C ILE A 167 -4.71 -7.79 15.60
N ALA A 168 -4.86 -6.59 16.14
CA ALA A 168 -5.96 -5.71 15.77
C ALA A 168 -5.74 -5.20 14.33
N LYS A 169 -6.81 -5.23 13.55
CA LYS A 169 -6.83 -4.72 12.16
C LYS A 169 -7.97 -3.72 12.04
N THR A 170 -7.63 -2.52 11.57
CA THR A 170 -8.62 -1.46 11.35
C THR A 170 -9.55 -1.84 10.20
N PRO A 171 -10.88 -1.89 10.40
CA PRO A 171 -11.83 -2.14 9.32
C PRO A 171 -11.68 -1.13 8.17
N TYR A 172 -11.88 -1.58 6.92
CA TYR A 172 -11.72 -0.72 5.74
C TYR A 172 -12.48 0.60 5.84
N ALA A 173 -13.75 0.58 6.26
CA ALA A 173 -14.55 1.80 6.39
C ALA A 173 -13.92 2.84 7.32
N GLN A 174 -13.29 2.40 8.41
CA GLN A 174 -12.62 3.28 9.36
C GLN A 174 -11.30 3.82 8.80
N GLY A 175 -10.47 2.95 8.23
CA GLY A 175 -9.19 3.33 7.64
C GLY A 175 -9.36 4.25 6.43
N ILE A 176 -10.36 3.98 5.58
CA ILE A 176 -10.71 4.83 4.43
C ILE A 176 -11.14 6.22 4.89
N ARG A 177 -12.00 6.30 5.91
CA ARG A 177 -12.41 7.59 6.49
C ARG A 177 -11.21 8.39 6.96
N ALA A 178 -10.35 7.80 7.79
CA ALA A 178 -9.16 8.47 8.31
C ALA A 178 -8.20 8.93 7.19
N THR A 179 -8.04 8.11 6.15
CA THR A 179 -7.20 8.47 4.98
C THR A 179 -7.79 9.63 4.19
N LEU A 180 -9.11 9.63 3.97
CA LEU A 180 -9.82 10.72 3.27
C LEU A 180 -9.76 12.04 4.06
N ASP A 181 -9.94 11.97 5.38
CA ASP A 181 -9.87 13.14 6.24
C ASP A 181 -8.45 13.74 6.25
N ALA A 182 -7.41 12.91 6.27
CA ALA A 182 -6.02 13.35 6.15
C ALA A 182 -5.71 13.97 4.78
N ALA A 183 -6.21 13.38 3.69
CA ALA A 183 -6.05 13.94 2.35
C ALA A 183 -6.69 15.33 2.24
N ARG A 184 -7.87 15.54 2.83
CA ARG A 184 -8.55 16.85 2.90
C ARG A 184 -7.77 17.87 3.74
N ALA A 185 -7.20 17.44 4.87
CA ALA A 185 -6.44 18.32 5.76
C ALA A 185 -5.10 18.77 5.14
N GLY A 186 -4.43 17.90 4.38
CA GLY A 186 -3.20 18.22 3.66
C GLY A 186 -3.36 19.37 2.66
N ALA A 187 -4.53 19.51 2.05
CA ALA A 187 -4.86 20.63 1.16
C ALA A 187 -4.90 21.99 1.88
N GLY A 188 -5.37 22.00 3.12
CA GLY A 188 -5.45 23.25 3.91
C GLY A 188 -4.06 23.81 4.26
N SER A 189 -3.05 22.96 4.38
CA SER A 189 -1.69 23.38 4.71
C SER A 189 -0.94 24.00 3.53
N VAL A 190 -1.18 23.55 2.30
CA VAL A 190 -0.52 24.06 1.09
C VAL A 190 -1.06 25.45 0.70
N MET A 191 -2.33 25.72 0.96
CA MET A 191 -2.92 27.04 0.63
C MET A 191 -2.49 28.16 1.60
N ASN A 192 -1.96 27.84 2.77
CA ASN A 192 -1.52 28.81 3.78
C ASN A 192 -0.02 29.16 3.72
N SER A 193 0.75 28.55 2.83
CA SER A 193 2.17 28.85 2.60
C SER A 193 2.40 29.66 1.32
N SER A 194 1.62 30.76 1.11
CA SER A 194 2.03 31.78 0.14
C SER A 194 3.25 32.51 0.72
N PRO A 195 4.35 32.67 -0.03
CA PRO A 195 5.49 33.42 0.43
C PRO A 195 5.09 34.89 0.57
N GLN A 196 5.12 35.41 1.78
CA GLN A 196 5.19 36.86 2.01
C GLN A 196 6.42 37.37 1.27
N GLN A 197 6.19 38.14 0.22
CA GLN A 197 7.23 38.94 -0.43
C GLN A 197 7.82 39.89 0.64
N ALA A 198 9.04 39.62 1.02
CA ALA A 198 9.85 40.60 1.76
C ALA A 198 10.25 41.69 0.78
N THR A 199 9.53 42.80 0.81
CA THR A 199 9.99 44.11 0.33
C THR A 199 10.81 44.77 1.44
N ALA A 200 12.10 44.90 1.25
CA ALA A 200 12.94 46.00 1.76
C ALA A 200 14.26 45.97 0.98
#